data_aa49b01e989428086f6901b0fd1fc530
#
_entry.id   aa49b01e989428086f6901b0fd1fc530
#
_cell.length_a   1.000
_cell.length_b   1.000
_cell.length_c   1.000
_cell.angle_alpha   90.00
_cell.angle_beta   90.00
_cell.angle_gamma   90.00
#
_symmetry.space_group_name_H-M   'P 1'
#
loop_
_entity.id
_entity.type
_entity.pdbx_description
1 polymer ?
#
loop_
_entity_poly.entity_id
_entity_poly.type
_entity_poly.pdbx_seq_one_letter_code
_entity_poly.pdbx_strand_id
1 'polypeptide(L)'
;VFHGAMNAWNPVIKIGEQIREALREHYPDNSKQTNIQKIQELFKMVGLDDTVADRYPHELSGGMKQRAVIALALSCDPKIIIADEPTTALDVVIQDQILNEIKKVQELLGLSLIYISHDIAVIAEMTDKIAVMYAGSIVEMGPTKKIFENPVHSYTRALLDSTPSIRGEKKKLKSLDGEPPSLINKIDGCSFAPRCPDKETSCNPTEHMRLVEIAPDHFVDICSQGKE
;
A
#
# COMPACT_ATOMS: atom_id res chain seq x y z
N VAL A 1 -3.46 -5.55 7.01
CA VAL A 1 -3.82 -6.49 5.94
C VAL A 1 -2.52 -6.99 5.34
N PHE A 2 -2.24 -8.28 5.48
CA PHE A 2 -0.97 -8.88 5.09
C PHE A 2 -0.85 -9.03 3.57
N HIS A 3 0.37 -8.92 3.08
CA HIS A 3 0.76 -9.30 1.73
C HIS A 3 0.42 -10.79 1.51
N GLY A 4 -0.47 -11.06 0.55
CA GLY A 4 -0.89 -12.42 0.21
C GLY A 4 -1.86 -13.05 1.22
N ALA A 5 -3.15 -12.71 1.16
CA ALA A 5 -4.22 -13.32 1.94
C ALA A 5 -4.22 -14.86 1.91
N MET A 6 -3.62 -15.44 0.88
CA MET A 6 -3.50 -16.89 0.72
C MET A 6 -2.71 -17.54 1.87
N ASN A 7 -1.74 -16.83 2.45
CA ASN A 7 -0.85 -17.33 3.49
C ASN A 7 -1.14 -16.77 4.89
N ALA A 8 -2.11 -15.85 5.01
CA ALA A 8 -2.43 -15.19 6.27
C ALA A 8 -3.25 -16.11 7.21
N TRP A 9 -3.91 -17.13 6.66
CA TRP A 9 -4.82 -18.00 7.40
C TRP A 9 -4.17 -19.34 7.76
N ASN A 10 -4.39 -19.77 8.99
CA ASN A 10 -4.07 -21.16 9.38
C ASN A 10 -5.04 -22.11 8.67
N PRO A 11 -4.54 -23.04 7.80
CA PRO A 11 -5.39 -23.87 6.93
C PRO A 11 -6.28 -24.87 7.67
N VAL A 12 -5.97 -25.21 8.91
CA VAL A 12 -6.69 -26.23 9.70
C VAL A 12 -7.65 -25.63 10.74
N ILE A 13 -7.80 -24.30 10.75
CA ILE A 13 -8.72 -23.59 11.65
C ILE A 13 -9.76 -22.83 10.82
N LYS A 14 -11.03 -22.88 11.22
CA LYS A 14 -12.11 -22.15 10.55
C LYS A 14 -11.90 -20.65 10.61
N ILE A 15 -12.34 -19.93 9.58
CA ILE A 15 -12.17 -18.48 9.45
C ILE A 15 -12.74 -17.72 10.66
N GLY A 16 -13.98 -18.02 11.04
CA GLY A 16 -14.62 -17.36 12.19
C GLY A 16 -13.93 -17.61 13.52
N GLU A 17 -13.27 -18.79 13.69
CA GLU A 17 -12.53 -19.08 14.91
C GLU A 17 -11.24 -18.25 15.01
N GLN A 18 -10.54 -18.04 13.89
CA GLN A 18 -9.33 -17.20 13.85
C GLN A 18 -9.66 -15.73 14.14
N ILE A 19 -10.77 -15.20 13.61
CA ILE A 19 -11.24 -13.85 13.95
C ILE A 19 -11.67 -13.78 15.42
N ARG A 20 -12.33 -14.81 15.93
CA ARG A 20 -12.75 -14.88 17.34
C ARG A 20 -11.57 -14.94 18.30
N GLU A 21 -10.47 -15.56 17.90
CA GLU A 21 -9.22 -15.58 18.68
C GLU A 21 -8.70 -14.17 18.87
N ALA A 22 -8.61 -13.36 17.80
CA ALA A 22 -8.21 -11.96 17.87
C ALA A 22 -9.16 -11.14 18.77
N LEU A 23 -10.48 -11.35 18.64
CA LEU A 23 -11.47 -10.67 19.48
C LEU A 23 -11.34 -11.05 20.96
N ARG A 24 -11.06 -12.31 21.28
CA ARG A 24 -10.86 -12.75 22.68
C ARG A 24 -9.60 -12.15 23.32
N GLU A 25 -8.54 -12.01 22.53
CA GLU A 25 -7.29 -11.40 23.00
C GLU A 25 -7.47 -9.92 23.33
N HIS A 26 -8.18 -9.18 22.47
CA HIS A 26 -8.35 -7.74 22.63
C HIS A 26 -9.55 -7.35 23.49
N TYR A 27 -10.58 -8.20 23.58
CA TYR A 27 -11.82 -7.99 24.34
C TYR A 27 -12.15 -9.20 25.18
N PRO A 28 -11.36 -9.50 26.24
CA PRO A 28 -11.51 -10.72 27.06
C PRO A 28 -12.85 -10.83 27.76
N ASP A 29 -13.50 -9.68 28.04
CA ASP A 29 -14.80 -9.63 28.73
C ASP A 29 -15.99 -9.87 27.78
N ASN A 30 -15.76 -9.94 26.48
CA ASN A 30 -16.83 -10.20 25.52
C ASN A 30 -17.38 -11.63 25.65
N SER A 31 -18.72 -11.74 25.66
CA SER A 31 -19.36 -13.03 25.55
C SER A 31 -19.11 -13.69 24.19
N LYS A 32 -19.22 -15.02 24.14
CA LYS A 32 -19.16 -15.76 22.86
C LYS A 32 -20.20 -15.24 21.86
N GLN A 33 -21.38 -14.88 22.31
CA GLN A 33 -22.46 -14.38 21.47
C GLN A 33 -22.12 -12.99 20.90
N THR A 34 -21.54 -12.11 21.71
CA THR A 34 -21.07 -10.79 21.29
C THR A 34 -20.03 -10.92 20.16
N ASN A 35 -19.07 -11.82 20.31
CA ASN A 35 -18.05 -12.04 19.29
C ASN A 35 -18.63 -12.63 17.99
N ILE A 36 -19.65 -13.48 18.06
CA ILE A 36 -20.34 -13.99 16.87
C ILE A 36 -21.05 -12.84 16.13
N GLN A 37 -21.79 -12.00 16.84
CA GLN A 37 -22.46 -10.84 16.25
C GLN A 37 -21.46 -9.88 15.59
N LYS A 38 -20.35 -9.60 16.25
CA LYS A 38 -19.28 -8.75 15.67
C LYS A 38 -18.72 -9.33 14.38
N ILE A 39 -18.50 -10.67 14.33
CA ILE A 39 -18.01 -11.33 13.09
C ILE A 39 -19.03 -11.22 11.96
N GLN A 40 -20.33 -11.39 12.24
CA GLN A 40 -21.40 -11.24 11.25
C GLN A 40 -21.46 -9.81 10.70
N GLU A 41 -21.35 -8.79 11.58
CA GLU A 41 -21.28 -7.38 11.16
C GLU A 41 -20.07 -7.11 10.28
N LEU A 42 -18.89 -7.63 10.64
CA LEU A 42 -17.67 -7.50 9.87
C LEU A 42 -17.80 -8.16 8.48
N PHE A 43 -18.36 -9.35 8.42
CA PHE A 43 -18.57 -10.05 7.15
C PHE A 43 -19.52 -9.29 6.24
N LYS A 44 -20.61 -8.76 6.79
CA LYS A 44 -21.54 -7.91 6.04
C LYS A 44 -20.85 -6.65 5.47
N MET A 45 -19.97 -6.01 6.27
CA MET A 45 -19.22 -4.83 5.80
C MET A 45 -18.31 -5.13 4.62
N VAL A 46 -17.69 -6.32 4.59
CA VAL A 46 -16.78 -6.73 3.51
C VAL A 46 -17.45 -7.60 2.44
N GLY A 47 -18.79 -7.66 2.43
CA GLY A 47 -19.56 -8.41 1.41
C GLY A 47 -19.36 -9.92 1.45
N LEU A 48 -19.16 -10.51 2.65
CA LEU A 48 -19.12 -11.95 2.88
C LEU A 48 -20.43 -12.43 3.51
N ASP A 49 -20.81 -13.67 3.17
CA ASP A 49 -21.93 -14.37 3.81
C ASP A 49 -21.51 -14.92 5.18
N ASP A 50 -22.43 -14.93 6.15
CA ASP A 50 -22.17 -15.39 7.52
C ASP A 50 -21.68 -16.86 7.58
N THR A 51 -22.08 -17.69 6.61
CA THR A 51 -21.64 -19.10 6.51
C THR A 51 -20.14 -19.25 6.30
N VAL A 52 -19.45 -18.18 5.86
CA VAL A 52 -17.98 -18.16 5.69
C VAL A 52 -17.26 -18.36 7.03
N ALA A 53 -17.87 -17.97 8.15
CA ALA A 53 -17.32 -18.19 9.48
C ALA A 53 -17.04 -19.66 9.78
N ASP A 54 -17.84 -20.56 9.23
CA ASP A 54 -17.74 -22.01 9.47
C ASP A 54 -16.89 -22.75 8.45
N ARG A 55 -16.35 -22.03 7.43
CA ARG A 55 -15.50 -22.60 6.39
C ARG A 55 -14.02 -22.56 6.77
N TYR A 56 -13.26 -23.46 6.18
CA TYR A 56 -11.81 -23.47 6.21
C TYR A 56 -11.23 -22.60 5.08
N PRO A 57 -10.01 -22.08 5.23
CA PRO A 57 -9.39 -21.24 4.19
C PRO A 57 -9.34 -21.88 2.80
N HIS A 58 -9.13 -23.17 2.69
CA HIS A 58 -9.07 -23.88 1.41
C HIS A 58 -10.42 -23.99 0.68
N GLU A 59 -11.54 -23.74 1.37
CA GLU A 59 -12.88 -23.72 0.79
C GLU A 59 -13.27 -22.35 0.21
N LEU A 60 -12.40 -21.35 0.33
CA LEU A 60 -12.66 -19.98 -0.10
C LEU A 60 -11.88 -19.63 -1.38
N SER A 61 -12.52 -18.83 -2.25
CA SER A 61 -11.81 -18.19 -3.37
C SER A 61 -10.78 -17.17 -2.89
N GLY A 62 -9.85 -16.75 -3.76
CA GLY A 62 -8.85 -15.72 -3.42
C GLY A 62 -9.47 -14.42 -2.92
N GLY A 63 -10.50 -13.91 -3.62
CA GLY A 63 -11.22 -12.71 -3.20
C GLY A 63 -11.96 -12.88 -1.88
N MET A 64 -12.56 -14.04 -1.59
CA MET A 64 -13.18 -14.31 -0.28
C MET A 64 -12.15 -14.35 0.85
N LYS A 65 -10.98 -14.95 0.63
CA LYS A 65 -9.88 -14.93 1.60
C LYS A 65 -9.42 -13.51 1.90
N GLN A 66 -9.28 -12.69 0.87
CA GLN A 66 -8.87 -11.29 1.02
C GLN A 66 -9.89 -10.49 1.82
N ARG A 67 -11.20 -10.61 1.50
CA ARG A 67 -12.28 -9.98 2.27
C ARG A 67 -12.27 -10.41 3.73
N ALA A 68 -12.04 -11.69 4.00
CA ALA A 68 -11.93 -12.20 5.36
C ALA A 68 -10.69 -11.63 6.10
N VAL A 69 -9.54 -11.43 5.43
CA VAL A 69 -8.37 -10.75 6.02
C VAL A 69 -8.68 -9.30 6.33
N ILE A 70 -9.43 -8.60 5.48
CA ILE A 70 -9.88 -7.23 5.76
C ILE A 70 -10.81 -7.22 6.98
N ALA A 71 -11.77 -8.15 7.07
CA ALA A 71 -12.64 -8.31 8.23
C ALA A 71 -11.84 -8.56 9.52
N LEU A 72 -10.81 -9.41 9.47
CA LEU A 72 -9.90 -9.63 10.59
C LEU A 72 -9.16 -8.34 10.97
N ALA A 73 -8.64 -7.57 10.01
CA ALA A 73 -7.96 -6.32 10.29
C ALA A 73 -8.88 -5.27 10.94
N LEU A 74 -10.18 -5.32 10.65
CA LEU A 74 -11.20 -4.44 11.22
C LEU A 74 -11.71 -4.90 12.61
N SER A 75 -11.46 -6.14 13.00
CA SER A 75 -12.13 -6.77 14.16
C SER A 75 -11.88 -6.06 15.49
N CYS A 76 -10.73 -5.40 15.63
CA CYS A 76 -10.34 -4.70 16.85
C CYS A 76 -10.54 -3.17 16.76
N ASP A 77 -11.48 -2.71 15.96
CA ASP A 77 -11.88 -1.30 15.80
C ASP A 77 -10.66 -0.35 15.61
N PRO A 78 -9.79 -0.61 14.63
CA PRO A 78 -8.58 0.17 14.42
C PRO A 78 -8.91 1.59 13.98
N LYS A 79 -8.02 2.55 14.28
CA LYS A 79 -8.06 3.90 13.69
C LYS A 79 -7.26 4.00 12.41
N ILE A 80 -6.28 3.12 12.24
CA ILE A 80 -5.37 3.08 11.09
C ILE A 80 -5.29 1.65 10.59
N ILE A 81 -5.41 1.46 9.28
CA ILE A 81 -5.17 0.18 8.61
C ILE A 81 -3.96 0.32 7.70
N ILE A 82 -3.04 -0.64 7.78
CA ILE A 82 -1.94 -0.80 6.83
C ILE A 82 -2.34 -1.91 5.86
N ALA A 83 -2.54 -1.57 4.59
CA ALA A 83 -2.86 -2.50 3.52
C ALA A 83 -1.60 -2.70 2.66
N ASP A 84 -0.92 -3.81 2.88
CA ASP A 84 0.31 -4.16 2.17
C ASP A 84 -0.03 -5.09 1.01
N GLU A 85 0.02 -4.53 -0.21
CA GLU A 85 -0.36 -5.17 -1.47
C GLU A 85 -1.66 -6.00 -1.39
N PRO A 86 -2.78 -5.42 -0.96
CA PRO A 86 -3.98 -6.17 -0.61
C PRO A 86 -4.68 -6.81 -1.81
N THR A 87 -4.26 -6.52 -3.03
CA THR A 87 -4.86 -7.03 -4.27
C THR A 87 -3.92 -7.92 -5.08
N THR A 88 -2.74 -8.22 -4.56
CA THR A 88 -1.77 -9.10 -5.23
C THR A 88 -2.35 -10.50 -5.44
N ALA A 89 -2.07 -11.09 -6.61
CA ALA A 89 -2.56 -12.41 -7.06
C ALA A 89 -4.09 -12.53 -7.23
N LEU A 90 -4.80 -11.40 -7.36
CA LEU A 90 -6.20 -11.35 -7.75
C LEU A 90 -6.33 -10.93 -9.22
N ASP A 91 -7.39 -11.39 -9.88
CA ASP A 91 -7.74 -10.87 -11.20
C ASP A 91 -8.25 -9.41 -11.11
N VAL A 92 -8.17 -8.70 -12.24
CA VAL A 92 -8.47 -7.24 -12.29
C VAL A 92 -9.88 -6.91 -11.82
N VAL A 93 -10.86 -7.77 -12.09
CA VAL A 93 -12.26 -7.52 -11.69
C VAL A 93 -12.43 -7.66 -10.18
N ILE A 94 -11.84 -8.69 -9.59
CA ILE A 94 -11.87 -8.89 -8.14
C ILE A 94 -11.03 -7.82 -7.44
N GLN A 95 -9.89 -7.42 -8.01
CA GLN A 95 -9.07 -6.32 -7.51
C GLN A 95 -9.90 -5.04 -7.38
N ASP A 96 -10.59 -4.61 -8.45
CA ASP A 96 -11.44 -3.41 -8.44
C ASP A 96 -12.55 -3.51 -7.38
N GLN A 97 -13.19 -4.67 -7.24
CA GLN A 97 -14.20 -4.89 -6.20
C GLN A 97 -13.64 -4.71 -4.79
N ILE A 98 -12.47 -5.29 -4.50
CA ILE A 98 -11.81 -5.20 -3.19
C ILE A 98 -11.42 -3.75 -2.88
N LEU A 99 -10.87 -3.01 -3.86
CA LEU A 99 -10.50 -1.61 -3.68
C LEU A 99 -11.72 -0.74 -3.35
N ASN A 100 -12.81 -0.92 -4.09
CA ASN A 100 -14.06 -0.22 -3.83
C ASN A 100 -14.65 -0.54 -2.45
N GLU A 101 -14.50 -1.77 -1.96
CA GLU A 101 -14.93 -2.16 -0.61
C GLU A 101 -14.06 -1.54 0.48
N ILE A 102 -12.74 -1.57 0.33
CA ILE A 102 -11.83 -0.91 1.26
C ILE A 102 -12.18 0.57 1.38
N LYS A 103 -12.44 1.25 0.26
CA LYS A 103 -12.82 2.66 0.23
C LYS A 103 -14.14 2.92 0.97
N LYS A 104 -15.17 2.11 0.69
CA LYS A 104 -16.47 2.20 1.39
C LYS A 104 -16.32 2.01 2.91
N VAL A 105 -15.52 1.02 3.32
CA VAL A 105 -15.28 0.76 4.75
C VAL A 105 -14.49 1.90 5.39
N GLN A 106 -13.50 2.45 4.70
CA GLN A 106 -12.74 3.61 5.13
C GLN A 106 -13.65 4.81 5.39
N GLU A 107 -14.53 5.14 4.43
CA GLU A 107 -15.49 6.24 4.53
C GLU A 107 -16.50 6.00 5.66
N LEU A 108 -17.06 4.79 5.76
CA LEU A 108 -18.06 4.42 6.76
C LEU A 108 -17.53 4.53 8.19
N LEU A 109 -16.29 4.10 8.42
CA LEU A 109 -15.67 4.04 9.74
C LEU A 109 -14.75 5.23 10.05
N GLY A 110 -14.51 6.12 9.10
CA GLY A 110 -13.61 7.26 9.26
C GLY A 110 -12.15 6.84 9.51
N LEU A 111 -11.70 5.75 8.87
CA LEU A 111 -10.37 5.18 9.07
C LEU A 111 -9.30 5.93 8.29
N SER A 112 -8.08 5.99 8.85
CA SER A 112 -6.88 6.30 8.08
C SER A 112 -6.34 5.02 7.42
N LEU A 113 -5.96 5.11 6.14
CA LEU A 113 -5.45 3.99 5.38
C LEU A 113 -4.02 4.29 4.91
N ILE A 114 -3.08 3.40 5.23
CA ILE A 114 -1.74 3.36 4.62
C ILE A 114 -1.77 2.24 3.59
N TYR A 115 -1.71 2.61 2.31
CA TYR A 115 -1.77 1.67 1.20
C TYR A 115 -0.37 1.49 0.60
N ILE A 116 0.14 0.26 0.59
CA ILE A 116 1.42 -0.09 -0.03
C ILE A 116 1.12 -0.87 -1.30
N SER A 117 1.63 -0.40 -2.43
CA SER A 117 1.48 -1.07 -3.72
C SER A 117 2.59 -0.67 -4.68
N HIS A 118 2.89 -1.56 -5.62
CA HIS A 118 3.70 -1.25 -6.80
C HIS A 118 2.83 -0.82 -8.01
N ASP A 119 1.51 -0.90 -7.90
CA ASP A 119 0.58 -0.46 -8.94
C ASP A 119 0.27 1.03 -8.78
N ILE A 120 0.90 1.83 -9.65
CA ILE A 120 0.77 3.29 -9.65
C ILE A 120 -0.66 3.75 -9.94
N ALA A 121 -1.41 3.01 -10.76
CA ALA A 121 -2.79 3.36 -11.09
C ALA A 121 -3.69 3.23 -9.86
N VAL A 122 -3.52 2.15 -9.09
CA VAL A 122 -4.22 1.94 -7.82
C VAL A 122 -3.88 3.03 -6.81
N ILE A 123 -2.60 3.37 -6.66
CA ILE A 123 -2.17 4.44 -5.76
C ILE A 123 -2.82 5.78 -6.15
N ALA A 124 -2.85 6.11 -7.44
CA ALA A 124 -3.45 7.36 -7.93
C ALA A 124 -4.94 7.48 -7.59
N GLU A 125 -5.66 6.36 -7.56
CA GLU A 125 -7.11 6.31 -7.29
C GLU A 125 -7.44 6.27 -5.80
N MET A 126 -6.60 5.59 -5.01
CA MET A 126 -6.91 5.23 -3.62
C MET A 126 -6.37 6.22 -2.59
N THR A 127 -5.44 7.12 -2.97
CA THR A 127 -4.70 7.89 -1.96
C THR A 127 -4.77 9.40 -2.17
N ASP A 128 -4.86 10.15 -1.06
CA ASP A 128 -4.79 11.62 -1.05
C ASP A 128 -3.35 12.11 -1.08
N LYS A 129 -2.44 11.37 -0.45
CA LYS A 129 -0.99 11.64 -0.40
C LYS A 129 -0.23 10.37 -0.72
N ILE A 130 0.91 10.53 -1.39
CA ILE A 130 1.82 9.42 -1.68
C ILE A 130 3.23 9.71 -1.16
N ALA A 131 3.92 8.62 -0.82
CA ALA A 131 5.33 8.62 -0.53
C ALA A 131 6.02 7.63 -1.47
N VAL A 132 6.92 8.12 -2.31
CA VAL A 132 7.71 7.30 -3.22
C VAL A 132 8.96 6.84 -2.50
N MET A 133 9.20 5.53 -2.48
CA MET A 133 10.35 4.92 -1.82
C MET A 133 11.34 4.35 -2.83
N TYR A 134 12.63 4.53 -2.56
CA TYR A 134 13.71 3.90 -3.29
C TYR A 134 14.78 3.41 -2.31
N ALA A 135 15.20 2.17 -2.45
CA ALA A 135 16.25 1.56 -1.63
C ALA A 135 16.04 1.77 -0.10
N GLY A 136 14.79 1.61 0.38
CA GLY A 136 14.43 1.73 1.79
C GLY A 136 14.25 3.17 2.31
N SER A 137 14.42 4.20 1.47
CA SER A 137 14.25 5.60 1.85
C SER A 137 13.11 6.26 1.07
N ILE A 138 12.40 7.20 1.71
CA ILE A 138 11.43 8.05 1.02
C ILE A 138 12.21 9.10 0.24
N VAL A 139 11.98 9.15 -1.08
CA VAL A 139 12.66 10.10 -1.97
C VAL A 139 11.78 11.28 -2.36
N GLU A 140 10.47 11.10 -2.34
CA GLU A 140 9.50 12.17 -2.58
C GLU A 140 8.18 11.85 -1.91
N MET A 141 7.53 12.84 -1.29
CA MET A 141 6.24 12.68 -0.61
C MET A 141 5.39 13.93 -0.77
N GLY A 142 4.10 13.76 -1.05
CA GLY A 142 3.19 14.90 -1.16
C GLY A 142 1.78 14.53 -1.59
N PRO A 143 0.93 15.52 -1.83
CA PRO A 143 -0.40 15.30 -2.38
C PRO A 143 -0.32 14.53 -3.71
N THR A 144 -1.13 13.49 -3.84
CA THR A 144 -1.11 12.58 -5.00
C THR A 144 -1.14 13.33 -6.31
N LYS A 145 -2.06 14.28 -6.46
CA LYS A 145 -2.16 15.10 -7.67
C LYS A 145 -0.87 15.85 -8.00
N LYS A 146 -0.21 16.45 -7.00
CA LYS A 146 1.04 17.21 -7.21
C LYS A 146 2.17 16.29 -7.69
N ILE A 147 2.31 15.12 -7.07
CA ILE A 147 3.35 14.15 -7.44
C ILE A 147 3.16 13.64 -8.87
N PHE A 148 1.89 13.38 -9.28
CA PHE A 148 1.61 12.92 -10.64
C PHE A 148 1.78 14.01 -11.70
N GLU A 149 1.40 15.25 -11.41
CA GLU A 149 1.48 16.36 -12.37
C GLU A 149 2.89 16.96 -12.46
N ASN A 150 3.59 17.07 -11.33
CA ASN A 150 4.87 17.74 -11.22
C ASN A 150 5.87 16.99 -10.31
N PRO A 151 6.28 15.77 -10.68
CA PRO A 151 7.28 15.02 -9.92
C PRO A 151 8.63 15.74 -9.96
N VAL A 152 9.30 15.88 -8.83
CA VAL A 152 10.57 16.60 -8.71
C VAL A 152 11.75 15.66 -8.65
N HIS A 153 11.68 14.60 -7.87
CA HIS A 153 12.76 13.64 -7.77
C HIS A 153 12.93 12.84 -9.07
N SER A 154 14.17 12.71 -9.56
CA SER A 154 14.47 12.03 -10.83
C SER A 154 13.97 10.58 -10.88
N TYR A 155 14.00 9.86 -9.74
CA TYR A 155 13.42 8.52 -9.66
C TYR A 155 11.90 8.55 -9.83
N THR A 156 11.20 9.48 -9.17
CA THR A 156 9.73 9.62 -9.28
C THR A 156 9.32 9.90 -10.72
N ARG A 157 10.04 10.81 -11.40
CA ARG A 157 9.82 11.10 -12.84
C ARG A 157 9.97 9.85 -13.69
N ALA A 158 11.08 9.13 -13.50
CA ALA A 158 11.34 7.92 -14.26
C ALA A 158 10.34 6.80 -13.98
N LEU A 159 9.89 6.67 -12.73
CA LEU A 159 8.87 5.71 -12.31
C LEU A 159 7.51 6.00 -13.00
N LEU A 160 7.08 7.26 -13.01
CA LEU A 160 5.85 7.68 -13.66
C LEU A 160 5.94 7.58 -15.20
N ASP A 161 7.09 7.93 -15.79
CA ASP A 161 7.32 7.81 -17.24
C ASP A 161 7.38 6.35 -17.73
N SER A 162 7.70 5.40 -16.85
CA SER A 162 7.70 3.97 -17.15
C SER A 162 6.30 3.33 -17.07
N THR A 163 5.31 4.07 -16.55
CA THR A 163 3.93 3.57 -16.42
C THR A 163 3.17 3.81 -17.73
N PRO A 164 2.57 2.75 -18.34
CA PRO A 164 1.81 2.90 -19.57
C PRO A 164 0.59 3.79 -19.35
N SER A 165 0.47 4.88 -20.11
CA SER A 165 -0.78 5.65 -20.15
C SER A 165 -1.74 5.02 -21.15
N ILE A 166 -2.95 4.70 -20.70
CA ILE A 166 -4.04 4.22 -21.58
C ILE A 166 -4.67 5.38 -22.37
N ARG A 167 -4.48 6.62 -21.88
CA ARG A 167 -5.03 7.84 -22.51
C ARG A 167 -3.89 8.74 -22.99
N GLY A 168 -3.91 9.12 -24.29
CA GLY A 168 -2.95 10.02 -24.89
C GLY A 168 -2.08 9.37 -25.96
N GLU A 169 -1.07 10.12 -26.46
CA GLU A 169 -0.13 9.60 -27.45
C GLU A 169 0.70 8.45 -26.88
N LYS A 170 0.94 7.42 -27.70
CA LYS A 170 1.84 6.31 -27.32
C LYS A 170 3.26 6.84 -27.09
N LYS A 171 3.61 7.10 -25.85
CA LYS A 171 4.98 7.40 -25.46
C LYS A 171 5.79 6.11 -25.45
N LYS A 172 7.01 6.17 -26.01
CA LYS A 172 7.98 5.07 -25.88
C LYS A 172 8.36 4.95 -24.40
N LEU A 173 8.05 3.82 -23.78
CA LEU A 173 8.44 3.57 -22.39
C LEU A 173 9.96 3.68 -22.28
N LYS A 174 10.43 4.52 -21.36
CA LYS A 174 11.85 4.62 -21.02
C LYS A 174 12.11 3.69 -19.83
N SER A 175 12.99 2.72 -20.01
CA SER A 175 13.50 1.94 -18.88
C SER A 175 14.57 2.75 -18.15
N LEU A 176 14.64 2.58 -16.84
CA LEU A 176 15.77 3.06 -16.05
C LEU A 176 16.94 2.12 -16.24
N ASP A 177 18.07 2.65 -16.71
CA ASP A 177 19.31 1.89 -16.85
C ASP A 177 19.89 1.49 -15.48
N GLY A 178 20.62 0.39 -15.45
CA GLY A 178 21.30 -0.15 -14.28
C GLY A 178 20.39 -0.89 -13.30
N GLU A 179 21.00 -1.51 -12.31
CA GLU A 179 20.31 -2.27 -11.26
C GLU A 179 20.13 -1.47 -9.98
N PRO A 180 19.09 -1.77 -9.16
CA PRO A 180 18.97 -1.21 -7.82
C PRO A 180 20.22 -1.53 -6.99
N PRO A 181 20.64 -0.64 -6.06
CA PRO A 181 21.80 -0.88 -5.24
C PRO A 181 21.58 -2.05 -4.27
N SER A 182 22.64 -2.76 -3.94
CA SER A 182 22.59 -3.76 -2.88
C SER A 182 22.39 -3.09 -1.52
N LEU A 183 21.41 -3.55 -0.76
CA LEU A 183 21.11 -3.05 0.59
C LEU A 183 21.88 -3.79 1.70
N ILE A 184 22.79 -4.71 1.34
CA ILE A 184 23.63 -5.43 2.32
C ILE A 184 24.57 -4.47 3.05
N ASN A 185 25.10 -3.49 2.34
CA ASN A 185 25.97 -2.46 2.89
C ASN A 185 25.24 -1.12 2.99
N LYS A 186 25.61 -0.32 3.98
CA LYS A 186 25.12 1.04 4.10
C LYS A 186 25.52 1.83 2.85
N ILE A 187 24.55 2.52 2.26
CA ILE A 187 24.77 3.40 1.13
C ILE A 187 25.08 4.78 1.70
N ASP A 188 26.27 5.30 1.41
CA ASP A 188 26.63 6.66 1.75
C ASP A 188 26.11 7.61 0.65
N GLY A 189 25.35 8.64 1.03
CA GLY A 189 24.75 9.60 0.12
C GLY A 189 23.49 9.09 -0.58
N CYS A 190 23.25 9.59 -1.78
CA CYS A 190 22.06 9.29 -2.56
C CYS A 190 22.08 7.88 -3.15
N SER A 191 21.14 7.03 -2.70
CA SER A 191 21.01 5.66 -3.21
C SER A 191 20.64 5.59 -4.70
N PHE A 192 20.03 6.64 -5.25
CA PHE A 192 19.67 6.72 -6.67
C PHE A 192 20.80 7.28 -7.54
N ALA A 193 21.85 7.88 -6.98
CA ALA A 193 22.94 8.52 -7.73
C ALA A 193 23.55 7.67 -8.86
N PRO A 194 23.74 6.34 -8.72
CA PRO A 194 24.28 5.50 -9.81
C PRO A 194 23.39 5.44 -11.06
N ARG A 195 22.09 5.69 -10.91
CA ARG A 195 21.07 5.59 -11.96
C ARG A 195 20.43 6.94 -12.30
N CYS A 196 20.85 8.01 -11.62
CA CYS A 196 20.27 9.32 -11.78
C CYS A 196 20.74 9.97 -13.10
N PRO A 197 19.84 10.34 -14.03
CA PRO A 197 20.22 11.01 -15.26
C PRO A 197 20.75 12.43 -15.01
N ASP A 198 20.38 13.04 -13.88
CA ASP A 198 20.75 14.41 -13.52
C ASP A 198 22.02 14.48 -12.63
N LYS A 199 22.73 13.35 -12.47
CA LYS A 199 23.87 13.20 -11.55
C LYS A 199 24.99 14.23 -11.78
N GLU A 200 25.24 14.59 -13.05
CA GLU A 200 26.37 15.48 -13.40
C GLU A 200 26.07 16.95 -13.15
N THR A 201 24.79 17.32 -13.01
CA THR A 201 24.35 18.70 -12.92
C THR A 201 24.00 19.20 -11.53
N SER A 202 23.68 18.31 -10.59
CA SER A 202 23.06 18.74 -9.32
C SER A 202 23.34 17.86 -8.10
N CYS A 203 24.18 16.84 -8.21
CA CYS A 203 24.28 15.83 -7.16
C CYS A 203 25.64 15.79 -6.47
N ASN A 204 25.67 16.00 -5.14
CA ASN A 204 26.80 15.57 -4.31
C ASN A 204 26.52 14.16 -3.79
N PRO A 205 27.15 13.12 -4.34
CA PRO A 205 26.82 11.74 -4.00
C PRO A 205 27.16 11.33 -2.56
N THR A 206 27.91 12.17 -1.83
CA THR A 206 28.38 11.89 -0.46
C THR A 206 27.56 12.59 0.63
N GLU A 207 26.64 13.47 0.26
CA GLU A 207 25.81 14.18 1.23
C GLU A 207 24.60 13.33 1.67
N HIS A 208 24.35 13.30 2.98
CA HIS A 208 23.15 12.69 3.52
C HIS A 208 21.92 13.48 3.08
N MET A 209 21.08 12.83 2.31
CA MET A 209 19.87 13.40 1.78
C MET A 209 18.84 13.60 2.89
N ARG A 210 18.16 14.73 2.86
CA ARG A 210 17.06 15.04 3.77
C ARG A 210 15.85 15.43 2.96
N LEU A 211 14.69 14.93 3.37
CA LEU A 211 13.43 15.42 2.84
C LEU A 211 13.29 16.91 3.17
N VAL A 212 13.23 17.74 2.15
CA VAL A 212 13.05 19.19 2.26
C VAL A 212 11.67 19.53 1.73
N GLU A 213 10.94 20.35 2.43
CA GLU A 213 9.65 20.86 1.97
C GLU A 213 9.91 21.93 0.90
N ILE A 214 9.50 21.65 -0.33
CA ILE A 214 9.66 22.54 -1.50
C ILE A 214 8.39 23.32 -1.82
N ALA A 215 7.26 22.86 -1.34
CA ALA A 215 5.95 23.50 -1.43
C ALA A 215 5.07 22.94 -0.31
N PRO A 216 3.94 23.60 0.04
CA PRO A 216 3.05 23.10 1.09
C PRO A 216 2.72 21.62 0.94
N ASP A 217 3.09 20.82 1.95
CA ASP A 217 2.92 19.35 2.01
C ASP A 217 3.70 18.55 0.93
N HIS A 218 4.65 19.15 0.22
CA HIS A 218 5.44 18.47 -0.81
C HIS A 218 6.91 18.43 -0.39
N PHE A 219 7.40 17.25 -0.09
CA PHE A 219 8.74 16.98 0.41
C PHE A 219 9.54 16.18 -0.60
N VAL A 220 10.79 16.54 -0.83
CA VAL A 220 11.67 15.86 -1.77
C VAL A 220 13.03 15.66 -1.12
N ASP A 221 13.60 14.50 -1.36
CA ASP A 221 15.00 14.22 -1.06
C ASP A 221 15.85 14.81 -2.17
N ILE A 222 16.24 16.07 -2.01
CA ILE A 222 17.02 16.80 -3.02
C ILE A 222 18.49 16.72 -2.69
N CYS A 223 19.28 16.51 -3.74
CA CYS A 223 20.71 16.76 -3.69
C CYS A 223 20.93 18.24 -3.35
N SER A 224 21.73 18.51 -2.32
CA SER A 224 21.99 19.85 -1.85
C SER A 224 22.92 20.60 -2.81
N GLN A 225 22.51 20.75 -4.06
CA GLN A 225 23.16 21.72 -4.95
C GLN A 225 22.13 22.63 -5.60
N GLY A 226 22.28 23.89 -5.23
CA GLY A 226 21.92 25.00 -6.06
C GLY A 226 20.47 25.38 -6.07
N LYS A 227 20.03 25.99 -4.99
CA LYS A 227 19.21 27.20 -5.13
C LYS A 227 19.85 28.24 -4.23
N GLU A 228 20.75 29.06 -4.79
CA GLU A 228 20.79 30.47 -4.46
C GLU A 228 19.54 31.14 -4.98
#